data_11e70b01995fb4cba494332864da0732
#
_entry.id   11e70b01995fb4cba494332864da0732
#
_cell.length_a   1.000
_cell.length_b   1.000
_cell.length_c   1.000
_cell.angle_alpha   90.00
_cell.angle_beta   90.00
_cell.angle_gamma   90.00
#
_symmetry.space_group_name_H-M   'P 1'
#
loop_
_entity.id
_entity.type
_entity.pdbx_description
1 polymer ?
#
loop_
_entity_poly.entity_id
_entity_poly.type
_entity_poly.pdbx_seq_one_letter_code
_entity_poly.pdbx_strand_id
1 'polypeptide(L)'
;MPRGPLPAWARVRAVLLDVDDTLIDTRAAMHQAGTVASGVVWPAADRSRIALAGERFRSDPDGFFGAYTRGESTFDAMRRARIGALATWLGQELGEGHAGAWLAAYEPAFEAALRAHTDAEVALTRLAAHGIPVGFLTNSGADYTARKLALTGLGGLVDVICTRDTLGFGKPDPRAFHEACRRLGTAPAETLYVGDELLSDALGAADADMPAGWLVRDGAPDPGEADVVAGRGIPVLANLIQVADGLGCP
;
A
#
# COMPACT_ATOMS: atom_id res chain seq x y z
N MET A 1 -14.89 -16.04 24.13
CA MET A 1 -14.00 -17.18 23.89
C MET A 1 -12.98 -16.73 22.86
N PRO A 2 -11.69 -16.68 23.13
CA PRO A 2 -10.71 -16.46 22.09
C PRO A 2 -10.87 -17.56 21.05
N ARG A 3 -11.10 -17.19 19.81
CA ARG A 3 -11.10 -18.14 18.70
C ARG A 3 -9.65 -18.54 18.47
N GLY A 4 -9.35 -19.83 18.42
CA GLY A 4 -8.04 -20.32 18.06
C GLY A 4 -7.65 -19.85 16.62
N PRO A 5 -6.37 -20.04 16.23
CA PRO A 5 -5.90 -19.57 14.92
C PRO A 5 -6.79 -20.12 13.80
N LEU A 6 -6.95 -19.31 12.74
CA LEU A 6 -7.66 -19.75 11.54
C LEU A 6 -6.97 -21.01 11.00
N PRO A 7 -7.71 -22.05 10.60
CA PRO A 7 -7.10 -23.30 10.12
C PRO A 7 -6.07 -23.10 9.00
N ALA A 8 -6.31 -22.16 8.12
CA ALA A 8 -5.39 -21.77 7.05
C ALA A 8 -4.06 -21.19 7.56
N TRP A 9 -4.01 -20.68 8.80
CA TRP A 9 -2.84 -20.00 9.39
C TRP A 9 -2.20 -20.78 10.55
N ALA A 10 -2.59 -22.03 10.75
CA ALA A 10 -2.09 -22.85 11.86
C ALA A 10 -0.56 -23.08 11.85
N ARG A 11 0.09 -22.90 10.71
CA ARG A 11 1.55 -23.03 10.55
C ARG A 11 2.27 -21.69 10.48
N VAL A 12 1.56 -20.57 10.50
CA VAL A 12 2.15 -19.24 10.38
C VAL A 12 2.99 -18.95 11.63
N ARG A 13 4.20 -18.46 11.40
CA ARG A 13 5.18 -18.09 12.43
C ARG A 13 5.69 -16.66 12.27
N ALA A 14 5.38 -16.00 11.14
CA ALA A 14 5.76 -14.63 10.86
C ALA A 14 4.73 -13.95 9.96
N VAL A 15 4.75 -12.63 9.94
CA VAL A 15 3.82 -11.82 9.13
C VAL A 15 4.62 -10.83 8.28
N LEU A 16 4.30 -10.75 7.00
CA LEU A 16 4.69 -9.66 6.11
C LEU A 16 3.45 -8.83 5.78
N LEU A 17 3.57 -7.52 5.92
CA LEU A 17 2.48 -6.58 5.63
C LEU A 17 2.88 -5.65 4.49
N ASP A 18 1.93 -5.31 3.64
CA ASP A 18 2.06 -4.13 2.79
C ASP A 18 2.02 -2.85 3.64
N VAL A 19 2.37 -1.71 3.05
CA VAL A 19 2.46 -0.41 3.75
C VAL A 19 1.33 0.52 3.33
N ASP A 20 1.24 0.80 2.02
CA ASP A 20 0.31 1.79 1.49
C ASP A 20 -1.13 1.26 1.53
N ASP A 21 -2.05 2.02 2.09
CA ASP A 21 -3.47 1.66 2.31
C ASP A 21 -3.70 0.39 3.17
N THR A 22 -2.61 -0.30 3.53
CA THR A 22 -2.60 -1.40 4.50
C THR A 22 -2.31 -0.90 5.91
N LEU A 23 -1.19 -0.24 6.12
CA LEU A 23 -0.76 0.32 7.42
C LEU A 23 -1.04 1.82 7.51
N ILE A 24 -0.90 2.53 6.40
CA ILE A 24 -0.96 3.99 6.29
C ILE A 24 -2.06 4.33 5.30
N ASP A 25 -2.96 5.25 5.66
CA ASP A 25 -3.99 5.79 4.75
C ASP A 25 -3.35 6.73 3.72
N THR A 26 -2.64 6.12 2.79
CA THR A 26 -1.96 6.81 1.68
C THR A 26 -2.97 7.35 0.68
N ARG A 27 -4.09 6.66 0.52
CA ARG A 27 -5.20 7.03 -0.38
C ARG A 27 -5.80 8.39 -0.02
N ALA A 28 -6.17 8.58 1.25
CA ALA A 28 -6.69 9.86 1.72
C ALA A 28 -5.63 10.96 1.64
N ALA A 29 -4.38 10.67 1.98
CA ALA A 29 -3.29 11.64 1.88
C ALA A 29 -3.03 12.07 0.43
N MET A 30 -3.01 11.16 -0.53
CA MET A 30 -2.88 11.46 -1.97
C MET A 30 -4.05 12.28 -2.49
N HIS A 31 -5.28 11.93 -2.08
CA HIS A 31 -6.47 12.69 -2.47
C HIS A 31 -6.39 14.14 -1.97
N GLN A 32 -6.11 14.34 -0.69
CA GLN A 32 -6.00 15.68 -0.12
C GLN A 32 -4.88 16.49 -0.77
N ALA A 33 -3.68 15.91 -0.90
CA ALA A 33 -2.52 16.58 -1.47
C ALA A 33 -2.72 16.95 -2.95
N GLY A 34 -3.27 16.03 -3.74
CA GLY A 34 -3.56 16.27 -5.15
C GLY A 34 -4.57 17.40 -5.36
N THR A 35 -5.59 17.50 -4.51
CA THR A 35 -6.57 18.58 -4.51
C THR A 35 -5.91 19.92 -4.18
N VAL A 36 -5.09 19.97 -3.11
CA VAL A 36 -4.36 21.17 -2.70
C VAL A 36 -3.41 21.65 -3.80
N ALA A 37 -2.55 20.75 -4.30
CA ALA A 37 -1.58 21.08 -5.33
C ALA A 37 -2.23 21.59 -6.62
N SER A 38 -3.34 20.97 -7.03
CA SER A 38 -4.08 21.38 -8.22
C SER A 38 -4.70 22.77 -8.06
N GLY A 39 -5.25 23.08 -6.89
CA GLY A 39 -5.77 24.42 -6.58
C GLY A 39 -4.70 25.51 -6.54
N VAL A 40 -3.48 25.16 -6.14
CA VAL A 40 -2.32 26.09 -6.12
C VAL A 40 -1.83 26.39 -7.54
N VAL A 41 -1.69 25.34 -8.37
CA VAL A 41 -1.07 25.49 -9.70
C VAL A 41 -2.07 25.99 -10.75
N TRP A 42 -3.33 25.59 -10.65
CA TRP A 42 -4.38 25.95 -11.60
C TRP A 42 -5.57 26.64 -10.91
N PRO A 43 -5.36 27.83 -10.28
CA PRO A 43 -6.41 28.49 -9.49
C PRO A 43 -7.61 28.96 -10.32
N ALA A 44 -7.44 29.06 -11.65
CA ALA A 44 -8.51 29.42 -12.60
C ALA A 44 -9.32 28.21 -13.11
N ALA A 45 -8.91 26.99 -12.79
CA ALA A 45 -9.65 25.78 -13.16
C ALA A 45 -10.99 25.71 -12.44
N ASP A 46 -11.91 24.95 -13.01
CA ASP A 46 -13.24 24.75 -12.43
C ASP A 46 -13.14 24.16 -11.02
N ARG A 47 -13.77 24.79 -10.04
CA ARG A 47 -13.71 24.41 -8.63
C ARG A 47 -14.23 23.01 -8.36
N SER A 48 -15.24 22.58 -9.12
CA SER A 48 -15.79 21.23 -8.97
C SER A 48 -14.79 20.16 -9.44
N ARG A 49 -14.02 20.45 -10.50
CA ARG A 49 -12.93 19.60 -10.97
C ARG A 49 -11.74 19.61 -10.02
N ILE A 50 -11.37 20.78 -9.47
CA ILE A 50 -10.32 20.84 -8.45
C ILE A 50 -10.66 19.97 -7.25
N ALA A 51 -11.91 19.96 -6.78
CA ALA A 51 -12.33 19.10 -5.68
C ALA A 51 -12.16 17.59 -5.96
N LEU A 52 -12.18 17.19 -7.22
CA LEU A 52 -11.99 15.80 -7.67
C LEU A 52 -10.55 15.51 -8.15
N ALA A 53 -9.68 16.53 -8.21
CA ALA A 53 -8.34 16.39 -8.77
C ALA A 53 -7.46 15.39 -8.02
N GLY A 54 -7.59 15.36 -6.69
CA GLY A 54 -6.88 14.39 -5.85
C GLY A 54 -7.28 12.95 -6.16
N GLU A 55 -8.57 12.69 -6.31
CA GLU A 55 -9.07 11.37 -6.69
C GLU A 55 -8.63 10.97 -8.11
N ARG A 56 -8.72 11.89 -9.07
CA ARG A 56 -8.25 11.66 -10.44
C ARG A 56 -6.76 11.34 -10.50
N PHE A 57 -5.94 12.06 -9.70
CA PHE A 57 -4.51 11.78 -9.60
C PHE A 57 -4.24 10.43 -8.94
N ARG A 58 -4.93 10.12 -7.83
CA ARG A 58 -4.76 8.86 -7.09
C ARG A 58 -5.16 7.64 -7.91
N SER A 59 -6.32 7.69 -8.55
CA SER A 59 -6.87 6.52 -9.28
C SER A 59 -6.05 6.12 -10.50
N ASP A 60 -5.21 7.03 -11.03
CA ASP A 60 -4.29 6.76 -12.16
C ASP A 60 -4.94 5.96 -13.31
N PRO A 61 -6.08 6.39 -13.84
CA PRO A 61 -6.83 5.60 -14.82
C PRO A 61 -6.09 5.40 -16.15
N ASP A 62 -4.98 6.14 -16.36
CA ASP A 62 -4.10 5.97 -17.51
C ASP A 62 -3.01 4.91 -17.28
N GLY A 63 -2.87 4.38 -16.05
CA GLY A 63 -2.02 3.24 -15.72
C GLY A 63 -0.52 3.53 -15.66
N PHE A 64 -0.12 4.78 -15.42
CA PHE A 64 1.30 5.16 -15.35
C PHE A 64 2.04 4.50 -14.19
N PHE A 65 1.38 4.29 -13.05
CA PHE A 65 1.98 3.60 -11.92
C PHE A 65 2.24 2.12 -12.25
N GLY A 66 1.31 1.48 -12.95
CA GLY A 66 1.51 0.11 -13.44
C GLY A 66 2.72 0.00 -14.38
N ALA A 67 2.91 0.95 -15.30
CA ALA A 67 4.09 1.00 -16.16
C ALA A 67 5.38 1.16 -15.34
N TYR A 68 5.38 2.01 -14.32
CA TYR A 68 6.51 2.15 -13.40
C TYR A 68 6.81 0.85 -12.65
N THR A 69 5.81 0.16 -12.11
CA THR A 69 6.03 -1.10 -11.38
C THR A 69 6.58 -2.21 -12.26
N ARG A 70 6.25 -2.22 -13.56
CA ARG A 70 6.84 -3.13 -14.54
C ARG A 70 8.24 -2.72 -15.02
N GLY A 71 8.76 -1.56 -14.58
CA GLY A 71 10.10 -1.05 -14.98
C GLY A 71 10.13 -0.35 -16.34
N GLU A 72 8.98 -0.05 -16.93
CA GLU A 72 8.83 0.63 -18.23
C GLU A 72 9.06 2.15 -18.12
N SER A 73 9.10 2.69 -16.91
CA SER A 73 9.24 4.12 -16.63
C SER A 73 10.02 4.35 -15.34
N THR A 74 10.64 5.52 -15.19
CA THR A 74 11.20 5.97 -13.93
C THR A 74 10.09 6.58 -13.04
N PHE A 75 10.33 6.65 -11.73
CA PHE A 75 9.38 7.26 -10.79
C PHE A 75 9.07 8.73 -11.16
N ASP A 76 10.08 9.52 -11.51
CA ASP A 76 9.90 10.92 -11.89
C ASP A 76 9.12 11.06 -13.21
N ALA A 77 9.40 10.22 -14.20
CA ALA A 77 8.67 10.21 -15.47
C ALA A 77 7.20 9.84 -15.27
N MET A 78 6.93 8.81 -14.46
CA MET A 78 5.58 8.40 -14.07
C MET A 78 4.81 9.54 -13.38
N ARG A 79 5.42 10.20 -12.38
CA ARG A 79 4.79 11.34 -11.68
C ARG A 79 4.46 12.50 -12.64
N ARG A 80 5.41 12.86 -13.53
CA ARG A 80 5.19 13.92 -14.54
C ARG A 80 4.06 13.56 -15.50
N ALA A 81 4.00 12.32 -15.96
CA ALA A 81 2.94 11.85 -16.83
C ALA A 81 1.56 11.94 -16.17
N ARG A 82 1.44 11.51 -14.90
CA ARG A 82 0.21 11.65 -14.12
C ARG A 82 -0.22 13.10 -13.93
N ILE A 83 0.73 14.02 -13.64
CA ILE A 83 0.44 15.45 -13.52
C ILE A 83 -0.01 16.03 -14.87
N GLY A 84 0.60 15.61 -15.98
CA GLY A 84 0.20 16.02 -17.32
C GLY A 84 -1.22 15.56 -17.68
N ALA A 85 -1.54 14.30 -17.41
CA ALA A 85 -2.89 13.76 -17.60
C ALA A 85 -3.93 14.48 -16.71
N LEU A 86 -3.56 14.81 -15.48
CA LEU A 86 -4.38 15.59 -14.58
C LEU A 86 -4.63 17.02 -15.11
N ALA A 87 -3.59 17.72 -15.61
CA ALA A 87 -3.73 19.03 -16.23
C ALA A 87 -4.72 18.99 -17.39
N THR A 88 -4.53 18.02 -18.30
CA THR A 88 -5.45 17.82 -19.45
C THR A 88 -6.88 17.57 -18.98
N TRP A 89 -7.07 16.71 -17.98
CA TRP A 89 -8.39 16.44 -17.41
C TRP A 89 -9.03 17.70 -16.78
N LEU A 90 -8.22 18.58 -16.16
CA LEU A 90 -8.67 19.87 -15.63
C LEU A 90 -8.98 20.90 -16.74
N GLY A 91 -8.70 20.59 -18.01
CA GLY A 91 -8.79 21.53 -19.13
C GLY A 91 -7.70 22.59 -19.09
N GLN A 92 -6.53 22.25 -18.52
CA GLN A 92 -5.37 23.12 -18.38
C GLN A 92 -4.20 22.59 -19.21
N GLU A 93 -3.28 23.47 -19.58
CA GLU A 93 -2.01 23.09 -20.19
C GLU A 93 -0.94 22.84 -19.11
N LEU A 94 -0.11 21.83 -19.31
CA LEU A 94 1.07 21.61 -18.51
C LEU A 94 2.21 22.52 -19.03
N GLY A 95 2.24 23.77 -18.57
CA GLY A 95 3.30 24.71 -18.91
C GLY A 95 4.64 24.38 -18.25
N GLU A 96 5.69 25.07 -18.69
CA GLU A 96 7.01 24.97 -18.09
C GLU A 96 6.95 25.28 -16.59
N GLY A 97 7.58 24.44 -15.77
CA GLY A 97 7.59 24.60 -14.30
C GLY A 97 6.34 24.12 -13.57
N HIS A 98 5.18 23.91 -14.23
CA HIS A 98 3.94 23.52 -13.55
C HIS A 98 4.08 22.18 -12.79
N ALA A 99 4.75 21.18 -13.38
CA ALA A 99 4.97 19.91 -12.70
C ALA A 99 5.81 20.08 -11.42
N GLY A 100 6.87 20.92 -11.46
CA GLY A 100 7.68 21.24 -10.30
C GLY A 100 6.90 21.98 -9.22
N ALA A 101 6.11 22.99 -9.61
CA ALA A 101 5.26 23.75 -8.68
C ALA A 101 4.18 22.85 -8.05
N TRP A 102 3.60 21.93 -8.83
CA TRP A 102 2.62 20.98 -8.34
C TRP A 102 3.24 20.04 -7.31
N LEU A 103 4.42 19.48 -7.58
CA LEU A 103 5.14 18.63 -6.64
C LEU A 103 5.53 19.38 -5.37
N ALA A 104 5.98 20.63 -5.49
CA ALA A 104 6.34 21.48 -4.35
C ALA A 104 5.14 21.78 -3.43
N ALA A 105 3.93 21.85 -3.98
CA ALA A 105 2.69 21.98 -3.20
C ALA A 105 2.18 20.63 -2.68
N TYR A 106 2.34 19.56 -3.48
CA TYR A 106 1.86 18.21 -3.16
C TYR A 106 2.61 17.60 -1.98
N GLU A 107 3.95 17.59 -2.00
CA GLU A 107 4.74 16.87 -1.00
C GLU A 107 4.44 17.29 0.43
N PRO A 108 4.46 18.59 0.80
CA PRO A 108 4.15 19.00 2.18
C PRO A 108 2.69 18.72 2.55
N ALA A 109 1.75 18.84 1.60
CA ALA A 109 0.35 18.53 1.84
C ALA A 109 0.12 17.02 2.06
N PHE A 110 0.81 16.18 1.29
CA PHE A 110 0.80 14.72 1.43
C PHE A 110 1.33 14.30 2.80
N GLU A 111 2.51 14.80 3.20
CA GLU A 111 3.11 14.51 4.49
C GLU A 111 2.24 14.94 5.67
N ALA A 112 1.66 16.15 5.59
CA ALA A 112 0.75 16.65 6.61
C ALA A 112 -0.54 15.85 6.74
N ALA A 113 -0.95 15.17 5.67
CA ALA A 113 -2.17 14.35 5.62
C ALA A 113 -1.94 12.88 6.00
N LEU A 114 -0.68 12.38 5.97
CA LEU A 114 -0.39 10.98 6.30
C LEU A 114 -0.85 10.60 7.70
N ARG A 115 -1.56 9.50 7.82
CA ARG A 115 -1.99 8.91 9.10
C ARG A 115 -1.84 7.40 9.02
N ALA A 116 -1.36 6.78 10.09
CA ALA A 116 -1.50 5.33 10.26
C ALA A 116 -2.99 4.99 10.44
N HIS A 117 -3.41 3.85 9.92
CA HIS A 117 -4.70 3.29 10.29
C HIS A 117 -4.71 2.95 11.79
N THR A 118 -5.81 3.21 12.48
CA THR A 118 -5.91 3.08 13.95
C THR A 118 -5.68 1.65 14.45
N ASP A 119 -5.91 0.66 13.60
CA ASP A 119 -5.70 -0.76 13.88
C ASP A 119 -4.25 -1.23 13.63
N ALA A 120 -3.44 -0.46 12.90
CA ALA A 120 -2.09 -0.86 12.51
C ALA A 120 -1.16 -1.02 13.72
N GLU A 121 -1.03 0.02 14.56
CA GLU A 121 -0.19 -0.02 15.76
C GLU A 121 -0.66 -1.09 16.75
N VAL A 122 -1.98 -1.22 16.92
CA VAL A 122 -2.57 -2.24 17.80
C VAL A 122 -2.23 -3.64 17.33
N ALA A 123 -2.40 -3.93 16.04
CA ALA A 123 -2.09 -5.24 15.47
C ALA A 123 -0.60 -5.57 15.58
N LEU A 124 0.27 -4.61 15.21
CA LEU A 124 1.73 -4.77 15.32
C LEU A 124 2.19 -5.03 16.75
N THR A 125 1.66 -4.27 17.71
CA THR A 125 1.97 -4.44 19.14
C THR A 125 1.53 -5.81 19.66
N ARG A 126 0.35 -6.28 19.27
CA ARG A 126 -0.17 -7.60 19.66
C ARG A 126 0.70 -8.74 19.09
N LEU A 127 1.06 -8.65 17.80
CA LEU A 127 1.94 -9.64 17.16
C LEU A 127 3.31 -9.68 17.85
N ALA A 128 3.91 -8.52 18.11
CA ALA A 128 5.20 -8.42 18.81
C ALA A 128 5.15 -8.98 20.24
N ALA A 129 4.08 -8.70 20.99
CA ALA A 129 3.88 -9.23 22.35
C ALA A 129 3.79 -10.77 22.39
N HIS A 130 3.39 -11.40 21.27
CA HIS A 130 3.33 -12.87 21.12
C HIS A 130 4.57 -13.46 20.42
N GLY A 131 5.62 -12.65 20.21
CA GLY A 131 6.86 -13.09 19.60
C GLY A 131 6.74 -13.46 18.13
N ILE A 132 5.72 -12.93 17.43
CA ILE A 132 5.53 -13.12 15.98
C ILE A 132 6.38 -12.06 15.24
N PRO A 133 7.43 -12.45 14.51
CA PRO A 133 8.20 -11.51 13.70
C PRO A 133 7.34 -10.86 12.63
N VAL A 134 7.48 -9.54 12.46
CA VAL A 134 6.76 -8.77 11.44
C VAL A 134 7.75 -8.03 10.57
N GLY A 135 7.52 -8.05 9.26
CA GLY A 135 8.24 -7.23 8.29
C GLY A 135 7.27 -6.53 7.33
N PHE A 136 7.80 -5.56 6.59
CA PHE A 136 7.05 -4.83 5.57
C PHE A 136 7.59 -5.13 4.17
N LEU A 137 6.69 -5.30 3.20
CA LEU A 137 7.05 -5.46 1.78
C LEU A 137 6.14 -4.56 0.94
N THR A 138 6.71 -3.53 0.31
CA THR A 138 5.98 -2.53 -0.47
C THR A 138 6.59 -2.30 -1.85
N ASN A 139 5.76 -1.91 -2.82
CA ASN A 139 6.17 -1.45 -4.15
C ASN A 139 6.63 0.01 -4.17
N SER A 140 6.56 0.71 -3.04
CA SER A 140 7.07 2.07 -2.87
C SER A 140 8.60 2.09 -2.82
N GLY A 141 9.22 3.24 -3.15
CA GLY A 141 10.66 3.44 -3.04
C GLY A 141 11.13 3.55 -1.58
N ALA A 142 12.42 3.26 -1.34
CA ALA A 142 13.00 3.16 0.00
C ALA A 142 12.88 4.47 0.80
N ASP A 143 13.33 5.60 0.23
CA ASP A 143 13.30 6.90 0.90
C ASP A 143 11.87 7.35 1.22
N TYR A 144 10.96 7.13 0.26
CA TYR A 144 9.55 7.48 0.41
C TYR A 144 8.88 6.65 1.50
N THR A 145 9.18 5.36 1.55
CA THR A 145 8.69 4.43 2.59
C THR A 145 9.24 4.81 3.96
N ALA A 146 10.56 5.04 4.08
CA ALA A 146 11.18 5.44 5.33
C ALA A 146 10.55 6.73 5.89
N ARG A 147 10.30 7.72 5.02
CA ARG A 147 9.66 8.98 5.41
C ARG A 147 8.21 8.79 5.88
N LYS A 148 7.40 7.99 5.16
CA LYS A 148 6.01 7.67 5.57
C LYS A 148 5.97 6.98 6.94
N LEU A 149 6.82 5.99 7.13
CA LEU A 149 6.90 5.24 8.39
C LEU A 149 7.38 6.13 9.56
N ALA A 150 8.33 7.04 9.32
CA ALA A 150 8.78 7.99 10.34
C ALA A 150 7.66 8.96 10.74
N LEU A 151 6.93 9.53 9.76
CA LEU A 151 5.85 10.48 10.01
C LEU A 151 4.64 9.85 10.72
N THR A 152 4.42 8.56 10.54
CA THR A 152 3.30 7.81 11.15
C THR A 152 3.69 7.05 12.41
N GLY A 153 4.97 7.09 12.81
CA GLY A 153 5.48 6.41 14.01
C GLY A 153 5.64 4.88 13.88
N LEU A 154 5.43 4.32 12.68
CA LEU A 154 5.47 2.86 12.47
C LEU A 154 6.89 2.31 12.22
N GLY A 155 7.86 3.19 11.90
CA GLY A 155 9.20 2.77 11.47
C GLY A 155 10.03 2.02 12.53
N GLY A 156 9.73 2.23 13.82
CA GLY A 156 10.41 1.56 14.92
C GLY A 156 9.77 0.23 15.36
N LEU A 157 8.70 -0.21 14.72
CA LEU A 157 7.94 -1.40 15.14
C LEU A 157 8.38 -2.69 14.45
N VAL A 158 9.21 -2.61 13.41
CA VAL A 158 9.71 -3.76 12.65
C VAL A 158 11.17 -3.57 12.24
N ASP A 159 11.90 -4.69 12.13
CA ASP A 159 13.32 -4.69 11.76
C ASP A 159 13.55 -4.93 10.26
N VAL A 160 12.57 -5.50 9.56
CA VAL A 160 12.68 -5.86 8.14
C VAL A 160 11.71 -5.02 7.31
N ILE A 161 12.26 -4.18 6.44
CA ILE A 161 11.52 -3.40 5.45
C ILE A 161 12.11 -3.69 4.08
N CYS A 162 11.29 -4.26 3.21
CA CYS A 162 11.62 -4.54 1.82
C CYS A 162 10.85 -3.58 0.91
N THR A 163 11.57 -2.88 0.05
CA THR A 163 11.00 -1.97 -0.93
C THR A 163 11.40 -2.41 -2.33
N ARG A 164 10.69 -1.93 -3.35
CA ARG A 164 11.02 -2.22 -4.74
C ARG A 164 12.49 -1.87 -5.06
N ASP A 165 13.00 -0.76 -4.54
CA ASP A 165 14.37 -0.31 -4.80
C ASP A 165 15.40 -1.21 -4.14
N THR A 166 15.13 -1.67 -2.90
CA THR A 166 16.06 -2.53 -2.14
C THR A 166 16.08 -3.96 -2.65
N LEU A 167 15.06 -4.37 -3.42
CA LEU A 167 14.96 -5.70 -4.01
C LEU A 167 15.34 -5.71 -5.50
N GLY A 168 15.14 -4.59 -6.22
CA GLY A 168 15.27 -4.52 -7.68
C GLY A 168 14.06 -5.06 -8.45
N PHE A 169 13.05 -5.56 -7.75
CA PHE A 169 11.77 -6.04 -8.27
C PHE A 169 10.67 -5.81 -7.22
N GLY A 170 9.41 -5.90 -7.62
CA GLY A 170 8.28 -5.63 -6.75
C GLY A 170 7.18 -6.67 -6.88
N LYS A 171 6.18 -6.59 -6.00
CA LYS A 171 4.96 -7.39 -6.07
C LYS A 171 4.23 -7.14 -7.40
N PRO A 172 3.65 -8.12 -8.07
CA PRO A 172 3.41 -9.50 -7.60
C PRO A 172 4.54 -10.50 -7.94
N ASP A 173 5.75 -10.07 -8.31
CA ASP A 173 6.84 -11.00 -8.61
C ASP A 173 7.13 -11.91 -7.41
N PRO A 174 7.06 -13.25 -7.53
CA PRO A 174 7.29 -14.18 -6.41
C PRO A 174 8.64 -13.98 -5.72
N ARG A 175 9.67 -13.50 -6.46
CA ARG A 175 10.98 -13.20 -5.89
C ARG A 175 10.93 -12.14 -4.80
N ALA A 176 9.99 -11.18 -4.88
CA ALA A 176 9.83 -10.14 -3.86
C ALA A 176 9.41 -10.74 -2.51
N PHE A 177 8.45 -11.64 -2.54
CA PHE A 177 7.93 -12.33 -1.36
C PHE A 177 8.99 -13.28 -0.78
N HIS A 178 9.65 -14.08 -1.61
CA HIS A 178 10.68 -15.02 -1.16
C HIS A 178 11.89 -14.30 -0.54
N GLU A 179 12.33 -13.20 -1.14
CA GLU A 179 13.45 -12.42 -0.58
C GLU A 179 13.06 -11.72 0.73
N ALA A 180 11.82 -11.23 0.85
CA ALA A 180 11.31 -10.66 2.08
C ALA A 180 11.24 -11.71 3.20
N CYS A 181 10.74 -12.92 2.92
CA CYS A 181 10.78 -14.05 3.84
C CYS A 181 12.21 -14.40 4.27
N ARG A 182 13.16 -14.47 3.31
CA ARG A 182 14.57 -14.73 3.60
C ARG A 182 15.16 -13.69 4.54
N ARG A 183 14.88 -12.41 4.33
CA ARG A 183 15.35 -11.33 5.23
C ARG A 183 14.70 -11.39 6.60
N LEU A 184 13.42 -11.81 6.66
CA LEU A 184 12.72 -12.02 7.92
C LEU A 184 13.17 -13.30 8.66
N GLY A 185 13.92 -14.17 7.98
CA GLY A 185 14.42 -15.43 8.55
C GLY A 185 13.37 -16.54 8.63
N THR A 186 12.39 -16.54 7.74
CA THR A 186 11.25 -17.47 7.75
C THR A 186 11.02 -18.11 6.38
N ALA A 187 10.33 -19.26 6.35
CA ALA A 187 9.95 -19.90 5.11
C ALA A 187 8.64 -19.27 4.54
N PRO A 188 8.47 -19.21 3.21
CA PRO A 188 7.24 -18.70 2.59
C PRO A 188 5.98 -19.38 3.15
N ALA A 189 5.95 -20.69 3.23
CA ALA A 189 4.80 -21.44 3.74
C ALA A 189 4.47 -21.22 5.24
N GLU A 190 5.38 -20.57 5.99
CA GLU A 190 5.22 -20.22 7.40
C GLU A 190 5.06 -18.71 7.62
N THR A 191 4.99 -17.93 6.54
CA THR A 191 4.88 -16.46 6.59
C THR A 191 3.56 -16.03 5.97
N LEU A 192 2.68 -15.42 6.77
CA LEU A 192 1.43 -14.83 6.29
C LEU A 192 1.75 -13.50 5.62
N TYR A 193 1.23 -13.28 4.43
CA TYR A 193 1.22 -11.98 3.78
C TYR A 193 -0.16 -11.33 3.83
N VAL A 194 -0.23 -10.04 4.16
CA VAL A 194 -1.50 -9.27 4.15
C VAL A 194 -1.27 -7.90 3.49
N GLY A 195 -2.15 -7.56 2.57
CA GLY A 195 -2.20 -6.26 1.89
C GLY A 195 -3.57 -5.99 1.30
N ASP A 196 -3.78 -4.75 0.79
CA ASP A 196 -5.07 -4.29 0.28
C ASP A 196 -5.26 -4.52 -1.23
N GLU A 197 -4.18 -4.67 -1.99
CA GLU A 197 -4.24 -4.88 -3.43
C GLU A 197 -4.47 -6.37 -3.77
N LEU A 198 -5.61 -6.67 -4.42
CA LEU A 198 -5.96 -8.06 -4.77
C LEU A 198 -4.85 -8.76 -5.57
N LEU A 199 -4.40 -8.15 -6.67
CA LEU A 199 -3.48 -8.79 -7.61
C LEU A 199 -2.03 -8.80 -7.10
N SER A 200 -1.56 -7.68 -6.58
CA SER A 200 -0.15 -7.57 -6.16
C SER A 200 0.11 -8.16 -4.78
N ASP A 201 -0.89 -8.17 -3.90
CA ASP A 201 -0.73 -8.66 -2.53
C ASP A 201 -1.30 -10.06 -2.34
N ALA A 202 -2.63 -10.16 -2.33
CA ALA A 202 -3.28 -11.40 -1.94
C ALA A 202 -3.00 -12.56 -2.92
N LEU A 203 -3.19 -12.33 -4.22
CA LEU A 203 -2.93 -13.32 -5.25
C LEU A 203 -1.43 -13.48 -5.49
N GLY A 204 -0.65 -12.39 -5.48
CA GLY A 204 0.81 -12.45 -5.61
C GLY A 204 1.48 -13.26 -4.52
N ALA A 205 1.05 -13.10 -3.26
CA ALA A 205 1.55 -13.92 -2.14
C ALA A 205 1.15 -15.40 -2.28
N ALA A 206 -0.09 -15.68 -2.66
CA ALA A 206 -0.56 -17.05 -2.89
C ALA A 206 0.20 -17.73 -4.05
N ASP A 207 0.54 -16.99 -5.12
CA ASP A 207 1.35 -17.48 -6.23
C ASP A 207 2.83 -17.66 -5.85
N ALA A 208 3.26 -17.08 -4.72
CA ALA A 208 4.57 -17.29 -4.08
C ALA A 208 4.53 -18.37 -2.98
N ASP A 209 3.52 -19.25 -2.97
CA ASP A 209 3.32 -20.33 -2.01
C ASP A 209 3.23 -19.86 -0.54
N MET A 210 2.71 -18.65 -0.32
CA MET A 210 2.50 -18.09 1.02
C MET A 210 1.03 -18.17 1.44
N PRO A 211 0.74 -18.41 2.73
CA PRO A 211 -0.54 -18.01 3.31
C PRO A 211 -0.79 -16.52 3.07
N ALA A 212 -2.01 -16.17 2.65
CA ALA A 212 -2.37 -14.80 2.35
C ALA A 212 -3.66 -14.37 3.05
N GLY A 213 -3.82 -13.05 3.23
CA GLY A 213 -5.07 -12.39 3.62
C GLY A 213 -5.27 -11.16 2.77
N TRP A 214 -6.47 -10.94 2.28
CA TRP A 214 -6.81 -9.75 1.52
C TRP A 214 -7.53 -8.73 2.39
N LEU A 215 -6.94 -7.55 2.56
CA LEU A 215 -7.47 -6.49 3.40
C LEU A 215 -8.39 -5.58 2.58
N VAL A 216 -9.68 -5.57 2.90
CA VAL A 216 -10.69 -4.69 2.31
C VAL A 216 -11.26 -3.82 3.42
N ARG A 217 -10.75 -2.58 3.55
CA ARG A 217 -11.11 -1.69 4.66
C ARG A 217 -12.47 -1.05 4.49
N ASP A 218 -12.84 -0.74 3.27
CA ASP A 218 -14.07 0.00 2.95
C ASP A 218 -15.02 -0.84 2.13
N GLY A 219 -16.25 -0.99 2.62
CA GLY A 219 -17.31 -1.68 1.90
C GLY A 219 -17.17 -3.20 1.88
N ALA A 220 -17.75 -3.80 0.85
CA ALA A 220 -17.60 -5.21 0.52
C ALA A 220 -16.81 -5.34 -0.78
N PRO A 221 -16.01 -6.40 -0.93
CA PRO A 221 -15.33 -6.65 -2.18
C PRO A 221 -16.32 -6.89 -3.33
N ASP A 222 -15.88 -6.70 -4.56
CA ASP A 222 -16.66 -7.13 -5.72
C ASP A 222 -16.94 -8.63 -5.62
N PRO A 223 -18.17 -9.08 -5.91
CA PRO A 223 -18.53 -10.51 -5.81
C PRO A 223 -17.60 -11.43 -6.61
N GLY A 224 -17.17 -11.01 -7.81
CA GLY A 224 -16.25 -11.80 -8.62
C GLY A 224 -14.86 -11.91 -8.00
N GLU A 225 -14.36 -10.82 -7.39
CA GLU A 225 -13.08 -10.84 -6.66
C GLU A 225 -13.17 -11.68 -5.39
N ALA A 226 -14.29 -11.59 -4.66
CA ALA A 226 -14.54 -12.41 -3.48
C ALA A 226 -14.54 -13.90 -3.80
N ASP A 227 -15.15 -14.31 -4.93
CA ASP A 227 -15.16 -15.70 -5.40
C ASP A 227 -13.74 -16.18 -5.74
N VAL A 228 -12.91 -15.33 -6.36
CA VAL A 228 -11.51 -15.66 -6.69
C VAL A 228 -10.70 -15.96 -5.44
N VAL A 229 -10.75 -15.10 -4.41
CA VAL A 229 -9.98 -15.30 -3.17
C VAL A 229 -10.54 -16.46 -2.36
N ALA A 230 -11.85 -16.67 -2.33
CA ALA A 230 -12.48 -17.80 -1.68
C ALA A 230 -12.05 -19.12 -2.32
N GLY A 231 -11.97 -19.21 -3.65
CA GLY A 231 -11.49 -20.37 -4.38
C GLY A 231 -10.01 -20.73 -4.09
N ARG A 232 -9.23 -19.76 -3.61
CA ARG A 232 -7.83 -19.95 -3.18
C ARG A 232 -7.67 -20.10 -1.66
N GLY A 233 -8.75 -20.07 -0.89
CA GLY A 233 -8.71 -20.14 0.57
C GLY A 233 -8.11 -18.90 1.24
N ILE A 234 -8.13 -17.75 0.56
CA ILE A 234 -7.63 -16.48 1.08
C ILE A 234 -8.78 -15.77 1.80
N PRO A 235 -8.69 -15.52 3.12
CA PRO A 235 -9.71 -14.79 3.85
C PRO A 235 -9.70 -13.29 3.48
N VAL A 236 -10.88 -12.70 3.39
CA VAL A 236 -11.07 -11.25 3.32
C VAL A 236 -11.10 -10.71 4.75
N LEU A 237 -10.29 -9.70 5.00
CA LEU A 237 -10.13 -9.05 6.29
C LEU A 237 -10.63 -7.61 6.22
N ALA A 238 -11.36 -7.15 7.23
CA ALA A 238 -11.82 -5.77 7.31
C ALA A 238 -10.83 -4.84 8.03
N ASN A 239 -9.90 -5.41 8.82
CA ASN A 239 -8.90 -4.68 9.58
C ASN A 239 -7.74 -5.60 9.99
N LEU A 240 -6.62 -5.01 10.40
CA LEU A 240 -5.42 -5.75 10.82
C LEU A 240 -5.56 -6.44 12.19
N ILE A 241 -6.51 -6.04 13.03
CA ILE A 241 -6.78 -6.74 14.30
C ILE A 241 -7.17 -8.19 14.02
N GLN A 242 -7.89 -8.44 12.93
CA GLN A 242 -8.26 -9.80 12.51
C GLN A 242 -7.05 -10.69 12.16
N VAL A 243 -5.90 -10.09 11.80
CA VAL A 243 -4.63 -10.82 11.63
C VAL A 243 -4.17 -11.38 12.97
N ALA A 244 -4.08 -10.51 13.99
CA ALA A 244 -3.68 -10.91 15.33
C ALA A 244 -4.66 -11.94 15.93
N ASP A 245 -5.97 -11.70 15.78
CA ASP A 245 -7.02 -12.64 16.23
C ASP A 245 -6.90 -13.99 15.52
N GLY A 246 -6.68 -13.97 14.19
CA GLY A 246 -6.53 -15.17 13.36
C GLY A 246 -5.28 -16.00 13.68
N LEU A 247 -4.26 -15.39 14.28
CA LEU A 247 -3.04 -16.06 14.77
C LEU A 247 -3.11 -16.43 16.25
N GLY A 248 -4.25 -16.15 16.91
CA GLY A 248 -4.43 -16.45 18.33
C GLY A 248 -3.69 -15.50 19.27
N CYS A 249 -3.39 -14.28 18.82
CA CYS A 249 -2.79 -13.20 19.61
C CYS A 249 -3.93 -12.33 20.17
N PRO A 250 -4.42 -12.53 21.41
CA PRO A 250 -5.54 -11.79 22.00
C PRO A 250 -5.21 -10.32 22.31
#